data_6f641f460951f041c5ac6c17d5f09552
#
_entry.id   6f641f460951f041c5ac6c17d5f09552
#
_cell.length_a   1.000
_cell.length_b   1.000
_cell.length_c   1.000
_cell.angle_alpha   90.00
_cell.angle_beta   90.00
_cell.angle_gamma   90.00
#
_symmetry.space_group_name_H-M   'P 1'
#
loop_
_entity.id
_entity.type
_entity.pdbx_description
1 polymer ?
#
loop_
_entity_poly.entity_id
_entity_poly.type
_entity_poly.pdbx_seq_one_letter_code
_entity_poly.pdbx_strand_id
1 'polypeptide(L)'
;MLSRRIAVAFTLFLLGVILFPPASAQFRMGPPRMSGVWNPVVGSGAVYNNLRSGRPQSQMQFAIVGKEEVDGATGYWMEMVMDSPQMRGEVIFKTLVVLVGDQVETRRTIMQMAGEPPMEMPAGGPMGGMGGRTPQSSDIRKDKDVVLVGTESITVPAGTFNCQHYRSNISAAETWISTDVAPYGLVKSTSSDGSEMVLAKVLANAKSKITGTPQPFDPSQMMRQRPND
;
A
#
# COMPACT_ATOMS: atom_id res chain seq x y z
N MET A 1 -47.47 -56.02 46.58
CA MET A 1 -46.32 -55.26 47.10
C MET A 1 -45.49 -54.75 45.92
N LEU A 2 -45.65 -53.47 45.57
CA LEU A 2 -45.08 -52.84 44.37
C LEU A 2 -43.84 -52.10 44.78
N SER A 3 -42.63 -52.47 44.29
CA SER A 3 -41.41 -51.70 44.47
C SER A 3 -41.17 -50.80 43.24
N ARG A 4 -41.31 -49.50 43.43
CA ARG A 4 -40.96 -48.46 42.45
C ARG A 4 -39.47 -48.37 42.37
N ARG A 5 -38.90 -48.64 41.19
CA ARG A 5 -37.49 -48.23 40.84
C ARG A 5 -37.52 -46.87 40.23
N ILE A 6 -36.88 -45.91 40.91
CA ILE A 6 -36.66 -44.54 40.42
C ILE A 6 -35.37 -44.60 39.61
N ALA A 7 -35.46 -44.35 38.31
CA ALA A 7 -34.30 -44.15 37.44
C ALA A 7 -33.96 -42.65 37.45
N VAL A 8 -32.77 -42.31 37.98
CA VAL A 8 -32.20 -40.94 37.91
C VAL A 8 -31.40 -40.84 36.63
N ALA A 9 -31.91 -40.09 35.65
CA ALA A 9 -31.21 -39.77 34.44
C ALA A 9 -30.23 -38.62 34.71
N PHE A 10 -28.93 -38.90 34.66
CA PHE A 10 -27.86 -37.91 34.74
C PHE A 10 -27.64 -37.33 33.34
N THR A 11 -28.16 -36.14 33.11
CA THR A 11 -27.92 -35.40 31.87
C THR A 11 -26.57 -34.67 31.99
N LEU A 12 -25.54 -35.21 31.30
CA LEU A 12 -24.25 -34.57 31.18
C LEU A 12 -24.38 -33.40 30.19
N PHE A 13 -24.35 -32.20 30.70
CA PHE A 13 -24.26 -30.96 29.88
C PHE A 13 -22.80 -30.77 29.49
N LEU A 14 -22.44 -31.18 28.28
CA LEU A 14 -21.11 -30.93 27.71
C LEU A 14 -21.03 -29.46 27.26
N LEU A 15 -20.42 -28.61 28.09
CA LEU A 15 -20.12 -27.22 27.76
C LEU A 15 -18.98 -27.19 26.74
N GLY A 16 -19.33 -27.15 25.45
CA GLY A 16 -18.37 -26.96 24.36
C GLY A 16 -17.79 -25.58 24.42
N VAL A 17 -16.59 -25.45 24.94
CA VAL A 17 -15.78 -24.22 24.81
C VAL A 17 -15.38 -24.09 23.35
N ILE A 18 -16.07 -23.25 22.59
CA ILE A 18 -15.67 -22.87 21.24
C ILE A 18 -14.47 -21.95 21.39
N LEU A 19 -13.26 -22.50 21.27
CA LEU A 19 -12.02 -21.75 21.10
C LEU A 19 -12.07 -21.08 19.71
N PHE A 20 -12.53 -19.84 19.65
CA PHE A 20 -12.29 -19.01 18.49
C PHE A 20 -10.78 -18.71 18.44
N PRO A 21 -10.06 -19.10 17.38
CA PRO A 21 -8.71 -18.65 17.23
C PRO A 21 -8.76 -17.11 17.12
N PRO A 22 -7.85 -16.35 17.78
CA PRO A 22 -7.77 -14.93 17.59
C PRO A 22 -7.56 -14.69 16.10
N ALA A 23 -8.44 -13.92 15.48
CA ALA A 23 -8.26 -13.44 14.13
C ALA A 23 -7.02 -12.54 14.14
N SER A 24 -5.87 -13.13 13.93
CA SER A 24 -4.63 -12.41 13.68
C SER A 24 -4.87 -11.64 12.39
N ALA A 25 -5.26 -10.38 12.50
CA ALA A 25 -5.23 -9.45 11.39
C ALA A 25 -3.76 -9.38 10.95
N GLN A 26 -3.38 -10.22 10.00
CA GLN A 26 -2.08 -10.14 9.35
C GLN A 26 -2.08 -8.81 8.60
N PHE A 27 -1.55 -7.79 9.23
CA PHE A 27 -1.19 -6.56 8.57
C PHE A 27 -0.24 -6.93 7.43
N ARG A 28 -0.76 -7.02 6.21
CA ARG A 28 0.06 -7.08 5.01
C ARG A 28 0.66 -5.69 4.83
N MET A 29 1.74 -5.42 5.56
CA MET A 29 2.56 -4.24 5.37
C MET A 29 3.43 -4.41 4.13
N GLY A 30 2.86 -4.31 2.95
CA GLY A 30 3.59 -4.15 1.69
C GLY A 30 3.14 -2.87 1.01
N PRO A 31 3.99 -2.24 0.20
CA PRO A 31 3.54 -1.11 -0.59
C PRO A 31 2.33 -1.54 -1.42
N PRO A 32 1.28 -0.71 -1.49
CA PRO A 32 0.10 -1.03 -2.28
C PRO A 32 0.49 -1.19 -3.75
N ARG A 33 -0.16 -2.12 -4.44
CA ARG A 33 -0.03 -2.22 -5.89
C ARG A 33 -0.69 -1.01 -6.50
N MET A 34 0.09 -0.20 -7.21
CA MET A 34 -0.42 0.93 -7.97
C MET A 34 -0.58 0.52 -9.42
N SER A 35 -1.81 0.43 -9.90
CA SER A 35 -2.09 0.34 -11.33
C SER A 35 -2.14 1.74 -11.92
N GLY A 36 -1.40 1.97 -13.00
CA GLY A 36 -1.32 3.30 -13.59
C GLY A 36 -0.36 3.34 -14.78
N VAL A 37 0.01 4.52 -15.20
CA VAL A 37 1.03 4.75 -16.23
C VAL A 37 2.25 5.36 -15.58
N TRP A 38 3.36 4.62 -15.55
CA TRP A 38 4.59 5.07 -14.94
C TRP A 38 5.18 6.28 -15.67
N ASN A 39 5.27 7.41 -14.97
CA ASN A 39 5.82 8.68 -15.46
C ASN A 39 6.67 9.34 -14.36
N PRO A 40 7.94 8.93 -14.16
CA PRO A 40 8.78 9.43 -13.08
C PRO A 40 9.36 10.80 -13.42
N VAL A 41 8.81 11.86 -12.87
CA VAL A 41 9.35 13.22 -12.96
C VAL A 41 9.93 13.61 -11.60
N VAL A 42 11.24 13.84 -11.52
CA VAL A 42 11.91 14.22 -10.27
C VAL A 42 11.33 15.52 -9.71
N GLY A 43 10.99 15.51 -8.43
CA GLY A 43 10.34 16.62 -7.73
C GLY A 43 8.82 16.63 -7.86
N SER A 44 8.22 15.73 -8.62
CA SER A 44 6.75 15.60 -8.69
C SER A 44 6.22 14.50 -7.80
N GLY A 45 4.92 14.57 -7.50
CA GLY A 45 4.23 13.58 -6.73
C GLY A 45 2.74 13.85 -6.58
N ALA A 46 2.08 12.99 -5.84
CA ALA A 46 0.65 13.05 -5.60
C ALA A 46 0.32 12.61 -4.17
N VAL A 47 -0.67 13.27 -3.57
CA VAL A 47 -1.24 12.91 -2.27
C VAL A 47 -2.64 12.37 -2.51
N TYR A 48 -2.95 11.26 -1.89
CA TYR A 48 -4.25 10.59 -2.00
C TYR A 48 -4.92 10.46 -0.65
N ASN A 49 -6.22 10.67 -0.63
CA ASN A 49 -7.06 10.24 0.47
C ASN A 49 -7.59 8.83 0.18
N ASN A 50 -7.37 7.92 1.11
CA ASN A 50 -8.01 6.62 1.10
C ASN A 50 -9.31 6.71 1.88
N LEU A 51 -10.42 6.34 1.24
CA LEU A 51 -11.76 6.37 1.80
C LEU A 51 -12.32 4.94 1.84
N ARG A 52 -13.21 4.69 2.78
CA ARG A 52 -14.05 3.50 2.79
C ARG A 52 -15.48 3.90 3.06
N SER A 53 -16.36 3.59 2.13
CA SER A 53 -17.76 4.02 2.16
C SER A 53 -17.88 5.54 2.41
N GLY A 54 -17.05 6.34 1.70
CA GLY A 54 -16.99 7.80 1.78
C GLY A 54 -16.31 8.37 3.04
N ARG A 55 -15.81 7.52 3.97
CA ARG A 55 -15.15 7.97 5.21
C ARG A 55 -13.63 7.91 5.07
N PRO A 56 -12.90 8.98 5.41
CA PRO A 56 -11.44 8.96 5.41
C PRO A 56 -10.88 7.89 6.34
N GLN A 57 -9.90 7.13 5.85
CA GLN A 57 -9.19 6.07 6.59
C GLN A 57 -7.72 6.42 6.79
N SER A 58 -7.07 6.92 5.74
CA SER A 58 -5.65 7.25 5.75
C SER A 58 -5.33 8.23 4.62
N GLN A 59 -4.16 8.81 4.70
CA GLN A 59 -3.57 9.58 3.61
C GLN A 59 -2.29 8.90 3.13
N MET A 60 -2.04 8.96 1.83
CA MET A 60 -0.87 8.38 1.21
C MET A 60 -0.27 9.35 0.22
N GLN A 61 1.04 9.53 0.28
CA GLN A 61 1.77 10.37 -0.66
C GLN A 61 2.73 9.49 -1.47
N PHE A 62 2.85 9.75 -2.76
CA PHE A 62 3.90 9.22 -3.64
C PHE A 62 4.64 10.38 -4.27
N ALA A 63 5.98 10.32 -4.29
CA ALA A 63 6.80 11.35 -4.91
C ALA A 63 8.08 10.74 -5.50
N ILE A 64 8.57 11.31 -6.60
CA ILE A 64 9.89 11.02 -7.15
C ILE A 64 10.85 12.06 -6.59
N VAL A 65 11.66 11.64 -5.62
CA VAL A 65 12.51 12.56 -4.83
C VAL A 65 13.96 12.62 -5.30
N GLY A 66 14.31 11.83 -6.33
CA GLY A 66 15.68 11.84 -6.91
C GLY A 66 15.83 10.80 -8.00
N LYS A 67 17.02 10.77 -8.59
CA LYS A 67 17.45 9.74 -9.54
C LYS A 67 18.94 9.48 -9.37
N GLU A 68 19.38 8.27 -9.73
CA GLU A 68 20.80 7.88 -9.81
C GLU A 68 20.99 6.81 -10.87
N GLU A 69 22.23 6.62 -11.33
CA GLU A 69 22.57 5.54 -12.26
C GLU A 69 22.86 4.25 -11.48
N VAL A 70 22.22 3.15 -11.90
CA VAL A 70 22.35 1.82 -11.29
C VAL A 70 22.49 0.79 -12.38
N ASP A 71 23.61 0.07 -12.41
CA ASP A 71 23.89 -1.00 -13.38
C ASP A 71 23.72 -0.54 -14.86
N GLY A 72 24.06 0.73 -15.14
CA GLY A 72 23.95 1.31 -16.48
C GLY A 72 22.54 1.74 -16.89
N ALA A 73 21.60 1.76 -15.96
CA ALA A 73 20.24 2.26 -16.16
C ALA A 73 19.91 3.39 -15.17
N THR A 74 19.02 4.30 -15.58
CA THR A 74 18.54 5.34 -14.66
C THR A 74 17.56 4.76 -13.65
N GLY A 75 17.94 4.83 -12.37
CA GLY A 75 17.08 4.52 -11.23
C GLY A 75 16.41 5.78 -10.69
N TYR A 76 15.16 5.64 -10.23
CA TYR A 76 14.40 6.71 -9.61
C TYR A 76 14.12 6.41 -8.15
N TRP A 77 14.41 7.37 -7.28
CA TRP A 77 14.01 7.30 -5.88
C TRP A 77 12.55 7.70 -5.73
N MET A 78 11.71 6.69 -5.58
CA MET A 78 10.29 6.87 -5.25
C MET A 78 10.12 6.82 -3.73
N GLU A 79 9.47 7.82 -3.18
CA GLU A 79 9.13 7.88 -1.77
C GLU A 79 7.63 7.77 -1.58
N MET A 80 7.22 6.84 -0.72
CA MET A 80 5.86 6.68 -0.28
C MET A 80 5.79 7.05 1.20
N VAL A 81 4.87 7.94 1.55
CA VAL A 81 4.57 8.33 2.93
C VAL A 81 3.15 7.89 3.24
N MET A 82 3.00 7.14 4.30
CA MET A 82 1.69 6.71 4.80
C MET A 82 1.43 7.36 6.14
N ASP A 83 0.26 7.98 6.27
CA ASP A 83 -0.28 8.49 7.51
C ASP A 83 -1.65 7.87 7.76
N SER A 84 -1.82 7.28 8.94
CA SER A 84 -3.05 6.59 9.32
C SER A 84 -3.29 6.77 10.82
N PRO A 85 -4.53 6.97 11.26
CA PRO A 85 -4.86 7.04 12.69
C PRO A 85 -4.43 5.81 13.52
N GLN A 86 -4.24 4.66 12.85
CA GLN A 86 -3.80 3.42 13.50
C GLN A 86 -2.28 3.36 13.69
N MET A 87 -1.52 4.21 13.00
CA MET A 87 -0.07 4.29 13.12
C MET A 87 0.31 5.39 14.12
N ARG A 88 1.44 5.22 14.83
CA ARG A 88 1.99 6.23 15.71
C ARG A 88 2.82 7.26 14.93
N GLY A 89 2.23 7.89 13.92
CA GLY A 89 2.89 8.84 13.03
C GLY A 89 3.14 8.33 11.62
N GLU A 90 3.87 9.09 10.82
CA GLU A 90 4.17 8.76 9.43
C GLU A 90 5.10 7.55 9.33
N VAL A 91 4.84 6.67 8.36
CA VAL A 91 5.79 5.65 7.90
C VAL A 91 6.23 6.00 6.50
N ILE A 92 7.53 6.06 6.29
CA ILE A 92 8.15 6.47 5.02
C ILE A 92 8.86 5.26 4.42
N PHE A 93 8.56 4.96 3.16
CA PHE A 93 9.31 4.01 2.34
C PHE A 93 9.93 4.78 1.18
N LYS A 94 11.25 4.72 1.06
CA LYS A 94 12.00 5.30 -0.04
C LYS A 94 12.66 4.18 -0.82
N THR A 95 12.23 3.97 -2.05
CA THR A 95 12.60 2.82 -2.86
C THR A 95 13.29 3.28 -4.14
N LEU A 96 14.46 2.73 -4.40
CA LEU A 96 15.15 2.89 -5.68
C LEU A 96 14.58 1.89 -6.68
N VAL A 97 13.96 2.39 -7.71
CA VAL A 97 13.33 1.60 -8.76
C VAL A 97 13.99 1.85 -10.11
N VAL A 98 14.16 0.79 -10.89
CA VAL A 98 14.71 0.82 -12.25
C VAL A 98 13.68 0.22 -13.19
N LEU A 99 13.52 0.79 -14.38
CA LEU A 99 12.69 0.22 -15.43
C LEU A 99 13.51 -0.78 -16.23
N VAL A 100 13.13 -2.06 -16.18
CA VAL A 100 13.74 -3.15 -16.97
C VAL A 100 12.70 -3.68 -17.94
N GLY A 101 12.84 -3.31 -19.21
CA GLY A 101 11.78 -3.52 -20.18
C GLY A 101 10.51 -2.75 -19.78
N ASP A 102 9.41 -3.46 -19.57
CA ASP A 102 8.14 -2.90 -19.13
C ASP A 102 7.89 -3.05 -17.60
N GLN A 103 8.87 -3.58 -16.88
CA GLN A 103 8.70 -3.85 -15.44
C GLN A 103 9.53 -2.88 -14.60
N VAL A 104 8.93 -2.43 -13.50
CA VAL A 104 9.61 -1.62 -12.50
C VAL A 104 10.24 -2.56 -11.47
N GLU A 105 11.55 -2.61 -11.40
CA GLU A 105 12.29 -3.42 -10.43
C GLU A 105 12.82 -2.59 -9.27
N THR A 106 12.69 -3.13 -8.07
CA THR A 106 13.26 -2.52 -6.85
C THR A 106 14.72 -2.94 -6.70
N ARG A 107 15.61 -1.97 -6.50
CA ARG A 107 17.03 -2.19 -6.21
C ARG A 107 17.34 -2.01 -4.72
N ARG A 108 16.80 -0.98 -4.09
CA ARG A 108 17.03 -0.65 -2.68
C ARG A 108 15.74 -0.15 -2.05
N THR A 109 15.57 -0.40 -0.77
CA THR A 109 14.46 0.15 0.02
C THR A 109 14.96 0.65 1.37
N ILE A 110 14.64 1.88 1.70
CA ILE A 110 14.90 2.50 2.99
C ILE A 110 13.54 2.73 3.63
N MET A 111 13.39 2.35 4.89
CA MET A 111 12.19 2.58 5.69
C MET A 111 12.53 3.49 6.87
N GLN A 112 11.62 4.41 7.20
CA GLN A 112 11.71 5.21 8.42
C GLN A 112 10.33 5.30 9.07
N MET A 113 10.25 5.02 10.35
CA MET A 113 9.08 5.28 11.20
C MET A 113 9.29 6.58 11.97
N ALA A 114 8.20 7.23 12.37
CA ALA A 114 8.26 8.47 13.13
C ALA A 114 9.09 8.31 14.40
N GLY A 115 10.09 9.18 14.58
CA GLY A 115 11.00 9.15 15.73
C GLY A 115 12.14 8.13 15.67
N GLU A 116 12.19 7.29 14.62
CA GLU A 116 13.22 6.26 14.47
C GLU A 116 14.25 6.63 13.40
N PRO A 117 15.49 6.14 13.51
CA PRO A 117 16.47 6.28 12.43
C PRO A 117 16.02 5.50 11.19
N PRO A 118 16.37 5.96 9.97
CA PRO A 118 16.08 5.23 8.76
C PRO A 118 16.87 3.92 8.70
N MET A 119 16.21 2.86 8.20
CA MET A 119 16.80 1.53 8.04
C MET A 119 16.78 1.10 6.58
N GLU A 120 17.90 0.58 6.08
CA GLU A 120 17.97 -0.04 4.77
C GLU A 120 17.53 -1.50 4.84
N MET A 121 16.46 -1.83 4.14
CA MET A 121 15.87 -3.16 4.13
C MET A 121 16.68 -4.10 3.23
N PRO A 122 17.03 -5.32 3.69
CA PRO A 122 17.74 -6.28 2.87
C PRO A 122 16.87 -6.73 1.67
N ALA A 123 17.47 -6.81 0.50
CA ALA A 123 16.83 -7.41 -0.66
C ALA A 123 16.51 -8.88 -0.36
N GLY A 124 15.24 -9.28 -0.46
CA GLY A 124 14.82 -10.67 -0.25
C GLY A 124 14.79 -11.17 1.20
N GLY A 125 14.93 -10.29 2.21
CA GLY A 125 14.85 -10.66 3.63
C GLY A 125 13.48 -11.23 4.03
N PRO A 126 13.33 -11.77 5.29
CA PRO A 126 12.07 -12.36 5.77
C PRO A 126 10.90 -11.38 5.81
N MET A 127 11.18 -10.08 5.72
CA MET A 127 10.22 -9.04 5.39
C MET A 127 10.25 -8.69 3.89
N GLY A 128 10.82 -9.54 3.04
CA GLY A 128 10.90 -9.39 1.58
C GLY A 128 9.53 -9.27 0.88
N GLY A 129 8.45 -9.58 1.59
CA GLY A 129 7.10 -9.13 1.22
C GLY A 129 6.93 -7.62 1.31
N MET A 130 7.76 -6.91 2.09
CA MET A 130 7.76 -5.45 2.24
C MET A 130 8.80 -4.75 1.35
N GLY A 131 9.93 -5.38 1.06
CA GLY A 131 11.02 -4.77 0.30
C GLY A 131 11.45 -5.51 -0.96
N GLY A 132 10.97 -6.74 -1.18
CA GLY A 132 11.44 -7.60 -2.27
C GLY A 132 10.38 -7.99 -3.30
N ARG A 133 9.12 -7.64 -3.10
CA ARG A 133 8.15 -7.65 -4.19
C ARG A 133 7.98 -6.22 -4.63
N THR A 134 8.60 -5.91 -5.74
CA THR A 134 8.34 -4.76 -6.55
C THR A 134 6.88 -4.36 -6.42
N PRO A 135 6.57 -3.06 -6.16
CA PRO A 135 5.29 -2.56 -6.60
C PRO A 135 5.23 -2.91 -8.08
N GLN A 136 4.51 -3.96 -8.45
CA GLN A 136 4.20 -4.15 -9.85
C GLN A 136 3.32 -2.96 -10.22
N SER A 137 3.94 -1.89 -10.67
CA SER A 137 3.24 -0.94 -11.49
C SER A 137 3.07 -1.65 -12.82
N SER A 138 2.03 -2.44 -12.91
CA SER A 138 1.58 -2.89 -14.21
C SER A 138 1.07 -1.66 -14.93
N ASP A 139 1.62 -1.39 -16.10
CA ASP A 139 1.00 -0.41 -16.98
C ASP A 139 -0.44 -0.88 -17.24
N ILE A 140 -1.40 -0.16 -16.69
CA ILE A 140 -2.81 -0.53 -16.74
C ILE A 140 -3.30 -0.74 -18.17
N ARG A 141 -2.65 -0.11 -19.16
CA ARG A 141 -2.97 -0.23 -20.59
C ARG A 141 -2.58 -1.58 -21.17
N LYS A 142 -1.68 -2.32 -20.50
CA LYS A 142 -1.17 -3.64 -20.91
C LYS A 142 -1.77 -4.78 -20.10
N ASP A 143 -2.61 -4.47 -19.11
CA ASP A 143 -3.28 -5.48 -18.30
C ASP A 143 -4.45 -6.07 -19.09
N LYS A 144 -4.38 -7.37 -19.39
CA LYS A 144 -5.40 -8.12 -20.15
C LYS A 144 -6.75 -8.19 -19.46
N ASP A 145 -6.74 -8.04 -18.14
CA ASP A 145 -7.94 -8.12 -17.30
C ASP A 145 -8.58 -6.73 -17.08
N VAL A 146 -8.10 -5.71 -17.80
CA VAL A 146 -8.58 -4.34 -17.72
C VAL A 146 -9.01 -3.85 -19.11
N VAL A 147 -10.14 -3.16 -19.18
CA VAL A 147 -10.67 -2.57 -20.40
C VAL A 147 -10.76 -1.06 -20.27
N LEU A 148 -10.43 -0.34 -21.36
CA LEU A 148 -10.68 1.09 -21.48
C LEU A 148 -12.18 1.29 -21.73
N VAL A 149 -12.84 1.98 -20.81
CA VAL A 149 -14.27 2.33 -20.90
C VAL A 149 -14.46 3.56 -21.78
N GLY A 150 -13.57 4.54 -21.65
CA GLY A 150 -13.65 5.80 -22.39
C GLY A 150 -12.77 6.89 -21.80
N THR A 151 -13.03 8.12 -22.20
CA THR A 151 -12.37 9.32 -21.66
C THR A 151 -13.42 10.22 -21.06
N GLU A 152 -13.20 10.70 -19.85
CA GLU A 152 -14.12 11.58 -19.14
C GLU A 152 -13.40 12.57 -18.23
N SER A 153 -14.08 13.65 -17.87
CA SER A 153 -13.56 14.67 -16.95
C SER A 153 -13.97 14.32 -15.53
N ILE A 154 -12.98 14.17 -14.63
CA ILE A 154 -13.18 13.83 -13.22
C ILE A 154 -12.76 14.99 -12.34
N THR A 155 -13.65 15.42 -11.44
CA THR A 155 -13.36 16.42 -10.41
C THR A 155 -13.06 15.73 -9.08
N VAL A 156 -11.89 16.02 -8.52
CA VAL A 156 -11.38 15.52 -7.24
C VAL A 156 -10.87 16.72 -6.41
N PRO A 157 -10.51 16.56 -5.12
CA PRO A 157 -10.00 17.67 -4.31
C PRO A 157 -8.79 18.41 -4.91
N ALA A 158 -7.95 17.72 -5.70
CA ALA A 158 -6.79 18.32 -6.38
C ALA A 158 -7.17 19.17 -7.61
N GLY A 159 -8.42 19.10 -8.11
CA GLY A 159 -8.87 19.80 -9.30
C GLY A 159 -9.65 18.92 -10.27
N THR A 160 -9.82 19.39 -11.50
CA THR A 160 -10.50 18.66 -12.58
C THR A 160 -9.47 18.16 -13.59
N PHE A 161 -9.56 16.87 -13.93
CA PHE A 161 -8.62 16.18 -14.82
C PHE A 161 -9.38 15.49 -15.96
N ASN A 162 -8.80 15.53 -17.15
CA ASN A 162 -9.26 14.70 -18.26
C ASN A 162 -8.59 13.31 -18.12
N CYS A 163 -9.40 12.28 -17.92
CA CYS A 163 -8.94 10.95 -17.54
C CYS A 163 -9.36 9.90 -18.56
N GLN A 164 -8.47 8.94 -18.79
CA GLN A 164 -8.84 7.64 -19.34
C GLN A 164 -9.45 6.80 -18.20
N HIS A 165 -10.66 6.30 -18.43
CA HIS A 165 -11.40 5.46 -17.48
C HIS A 165 -11.22 3.98 -17.83
N TYR A 166 -10.72 3.22 -16.88
CA TYR A 166 -10.48 1.78 -16.99
C TYR A 166 -11.33 1.00 -16.00
N ARG A 167 -11.78 -0.19 -16.41
CA ARG A 167 -12.54 -1.13 -15.57
C ARG A 167 -11.89 -2.49 -15.60
N SER A 168 -11.76 -3.12 -14.42
CA SER A 168 -11.30 -4.50 -14.30
C SER A 168 -12.44 -5.47 -14.59
N ASN A 169 -12.16 -6.49 -15.42
CA ASN A 169 -13.11 -7.55 -15.73
C ASN A 169 -13.27 -8.58 -14.62
N ILE A 170 -12.30 -8.63 -13.68
CA ILE A 170 -12.25 -9.67 -12.63
C ILE A 170 -12.62 -9.17 -11.23
N SER A 171 -12.55 -7.85 -10.97
CA SER A 171 -12.76 -7.30 -9.64
C SER A 171 -13.78 -6.17 -9.56
N ALA A 172 -14.39 -5.78 -10.68
CA ALA A 172 -15.27 -4.62 -10.81
C ALA A 172 -14.64 -3.31 -10.26
N ALA A 173 -13.29 -3.27 -10.15
CA ALA A 173 -12.57 -2.06 -9.79
C ALA A 173 -12.53 -1.10 -10.98
N GLU A 174 -12.61 0.19 -10.70
CA GLU A 174 -12.53 1.24 -11.70
C GLU A 174 -11.36 2.17 -11.39
N THR A 175 -10.71 2.69 -12.42
CA THR A 175 -9.51 3.52 -12.29
C THR A 175 -9.50 4.62 -13.34
N TRP A 176 -9.27 5.85 -12.92
CA TRP A 176 -9.17 7.04 -13.76
C TRP A 176 -7.74 7.54 -13.78
N ILE A 177 -7.16 7.60 -14.97
CA ILE A 177 -5.75 7.94 -15.20
C ILE A 177 -5.66 9.22 -16.03
N SER A 178 -4.84 10.17 -15.58
CA SER A 178 -4.41 11.36 -16.33
C SER A 178 -2.88 11.43 -16.41
N THR A 179 -2.34 11.73 -17.57
CA THR A 179 -0.88 11.91 -17.77
C THR A 179 -0.33 13.12 -17.03
N ASP A 180 -1.18 14.03 -16.57
CA ASP A 180 -0.80 15.24 -15.83
C ASP A 180 -0.44 14.95 -14.37
N VAL A 181 -0.67 13.71 -13.89
CA VAL A 181 -0.45 13.30 -12.50
C VAL A 181 0.72 12.30 -12.40
N ALA A 182 1.89 12.76 -11.97
CA ALA A 182 3.02 11.87 -11.68
C ALA A 182 2.90 11.28 -10.26
N PRO A 183 3.47 10.07 -9.99
CA PRO A 183 4.25 9.24 -10.92
C PRO A 183 3.44 8.17 -11.66
N TYR A 184 2.18 7.96 -11.34
CA TYR A 184 1.37 6.85 -11.89
C TYR A 184 0.15 7.30 -12.72
N GLY A 185 -0.09 8.59 -12.84
CA GLY A 185 -1.28 9.10 -13.52
C GLY A 185 -2.58 8.95 -12.75
N LEU A 186 -2.58 8.32 -11.57
CA LEU A 186 -3.80 8.01 -10.85
C LEU A 186 -4.52 9.27 -10.36
N VAL A 187 -5.78 9.44 -10.75
CA VAL A 187 -6.66 10.51 -10.26
C VAL A 187 -7.69 9.96 -9.27
N LYS A 188 -8.28 8.81 -9.60
CA LYS A 188 -9.24 8.12 -8.74
C LYS A 188 -9.18 6.62 -9.00
N SER A 189 -9.41 5.82 -7.96
CA SER A 189 -9.75 4.41 -8.10
C SER A 189 -10.84 4.02 -7.11
N THR A 190 -11.67 3.04 -7.51
CA THR A 190 -12.72 2.46 -6.66
C THR A 190 -12.61 0.95 -6.69
N SER A 191 -12.99 0.31 -5.59
CA SER A 191 -13.04 -1.15 -5.47
C SER A 191 -14.44 -1.62 -5.09
N SER A 192 -14.76 -2.86 -5.38
CA SER A 192 -16.08 -3.46 -5.10
C SER A 192 -16.43 -3.52 -3.59
N ASP A 193 -15.43 -3.42 -2.71
CA ASP A 193 -15.62 -3.38 -1.24
C ASP A 193 -15.94 -1.99 -0.69
N GLY A 194 -16.15 -0.99 -1.57
CA GLY A 194 -16.41 0.40 -1.21
C GLY A 194 -15.17 1.19 -0.80
N SER A 195 -13.96 0.65 -1.06
CA SER A 195 -12.72 1.40 -0.90
C SER A 195 -12.49 2.31 -2.10
N GLU A 196 -12.02 3.52 -1.83
CA GLU A 196 -11.67 4.52 -2.84
C GLU A 196 -10.30 5.13 -2.53
N MET A 197 -9.53 5.43 -3.57
CA MET A 197 -8.34 6.28 -3.50
C MET A 197 -8.59 7.49 -4.39
N VAL A 198 -8.51 8.68 -3.82
CA VAL A 198 -8.87 9.93 -4.52
C VAL A 198 -7.71 10.92 -4.41
N LEU A 199 -7.29 11.48 -5.54
CA LEU A 199 -6.23 12.48 -5.60
C LEU A 199 -6.65 13.74 -4.84
N ALA A 200 -5.91 14.03 -3.77
CA ALA A 200 -6.15 15.19 -2.90
C ALA A 200 -5.26 16.39 -3.25
N LYS A 201 -4.03 16.12 -3.76
CA LYS A 201 -3.08 17.19 -4.11
C LYS A 201 -2.04 16.67 -5.09
N VAL A 202 -1.66 17.49 -6.07
CA VAL A 202 -0.45 17.29 -6.89
C VAL A 202 0.71 18.03 -6.24
N LEU A 203 1.89 17.40 -6.20
CA LEU A 203 3.09 17.94 -5.59
C LEU A 203 4.07 18.40 -6.67
N ALA A 204 4.67 19.57 -6.43
CA ALA A 204 5.82 20.07 -7.16
C ALA A 204 6.99 20.31 -6.18
N ASN A 205 8.22 20.13 -6.66
CA ASN A 205 9.44 20.29 -5.87
C ASN A 205 9.51 19.40 -4.63
N ALA A 206 8.92 18.20 -4.71
CA ALA A 206 8.96 17.21 -3.65
C ALA A 206 10.41 16.80 -3.36
N LYS A 207 10.74 16.73 -2.08
CA LYS A 207 12.05 16.28 -1.57
C LYS A 207 11.84 15.11 -0.63
N SER A 208 12.89 14.31 -0.43
CA SER A 208 12.84 13.20 0.53
C SER A 208 12.54 13.71 1.94
N LYS A 209 11.62 13.02 2.61
CA LYS A 209 11.33 13.20 4.03
C LYS A 209 12.20 12.30 4.92
N ILE A 210 12.94 11.34 4.35
CA ILE A 210 13.92 10.54 5.11
C ILE A 210 14.97 11.49 5.70
N THR A 211 15.18 11.36 7.02
CA THR A 211 16.15 12.15 7.78
C THR A 211 17.19 11.23 8.41
N GLY A 212 18.46 11.65 8.36
CA GLY A 212 19.58 10.87 8.89
C GLY A 212 20.17 9.88 7.87
N THR A 213 21.18 9.14 8.31
CA THR A 213 21.88 8.14 7.49
C THR A 213 21.22 6.78 7.69
N PRO A 214 20.81 6.09 6.62
CA PRO A 214 20.24 4.75 6.73
C PRO A 214 21.21 3.78 7.37
N GLN A 215 20.72 2.99 8.33
CA GLN A 215 21.46 1.92 8.99
C GLN A 215 21.04 0.57 8.41
N PRO A 216 21.91 -0.43 8.41
CA PRO A 216 21.52 -1.79 8.04
C PRO A 216 20.35 -2.27 8.92
N PHE A 217 19.41 -2.99 8.32
CA PHE A 217 18.29 -3.59 9.04
C PHE A 217 18.76 -4.53 10.16
N ASP A 218 18.32 -4.27 11.39
CA ASP A 218 18.55 -5.14 12.55
C ASP A 218 17.20 -5.69 13.05
N PRO A 219 16.93 -7.00 12.84
CA PRO A 219 15.69 -7.62 13.29
C PRO A 219 15.48 -7.52 14.82
N SER A 220 16.54 -7.40 15.61
CA SER A 220 16.43 -7.31 17.07
C SER A 220 15.80 -6.00 17.54
N GLN A 221 15.90 -4.94 16.75
CA GLN A 221 15.26 -3.65 17.07
C GLN A 221 13.74 -3.75 16.99
N MET A 222 13.19 -4.49 16.04
CA MET A 222 11.75 -4.71 15.93
C MET A 222 11.17 -5.54 17.08
N MET A 223 11.96 -6.45 17.64
CA MET A 223 11.52 -7.26 18.79
C MET A 223 11.48 -6.46 20.11
N ARG A 224 12.30 -5.42 20.24
CA ARG A 224 12.31 -4.54 21.41
C ARG A 224 11.11 -3.61 21.51
N GLN A 225 10.40 -3.39 20.40
CA GLN A 225 9.23 -2.49 20.32
C GLN A 225 7.91 -3.19 20.63
N ARG A 226 7.89 -4.51 20.92
CA ARG A 226 6.68 -5.15 21.44
C ARG A 226 6.49 -4.64 22.87
N PRO A 227 5.38 -3.95 23.20
CA PRO A 227 5.04 -3.69 24.59
C PRO A 227 5.02 -5.04 25.32
N ASN A 228 5.71 -5.14 26.46
CA ASN A 228 5.47 -6.24 27.39
C ASN A 228 3.99 -6.12 27.81
N ASP A 229 3.18 -7.10 27.38
CA ASP A 229 1.81 -7.30 27.89
C ASP A 229 1.86 -7.64 29.38
#